data_603e105e08385805a05b9a1952e5a51d
#
_entry.id   603e105e08385805a05b9a1952e5a51d
#
_cell.length_a   1.000
_cell.length_b   1.000
_cell.length_c   1.000
_cell.angle_alpha   90.00
_cell.angle_beta   90.00
_cell.angle_gamma   90.00
#
_symmetry.space_group_name_H-M   'P 1'
#
loop_
_entity.id
_entity.type
_entity.pdbx_description
1 polymer ?
#
loop_
_entity_poly.entity_id
_entity_poly.type
_entity_poly.pdbx_seq_one_letter_code
_entity_poly.pdbx_strand_id
1 'polypeptide(L)'
;FPQEPVTPGVLLIEAMAQTGGLLVLNTVEDPEKYSTYFLKIDNVKFRQKVVPGDTVIFHISFMTELRRGCAYMKGYAFVGNKITTEAEFMAQIIKNK
;
A
#
# COMPACT_ATOMS: atom_id res chain seq x y z
N PHE A 1 -19.57 -12.23 -1.68
CA PHE A 1 -20.69 -11.46 -2.23
C PHE A 1 -21.27 -12.21 -3.41
N PRO A 2 -22.30 -12.99 -3.17
CA PRO A 2 -22.70 -14.00 -4.15
C PRO A 2 -23.36 -13.47 -5.39
N GLN A 3 -23.88 -12.27 -5.40
CA GLN A 3 -24.66 -11.75 -6.51
C GLN A 3 -23.94 -10.72 -7.36
N GLU A 4 -22.88 -10.12 -6.84
CA GLU A 4 -22.05 -9.15 -7.53
C GLU A 4 -20.60 -9.47 -7.27
N PRO A 5 -19.83 -9.84 -8.31
CA PRO A 5 -18.40 -10.04 -8.11
C PRO A 5 -17.75 -8.69 -7.81
N VAL A 6 -17.17 -8.57 -6.63
CA VAL A 6 -16.48 -7.38 -6.17
C VAL A 6 -15.16 -7.81 -5.58
N THR A 7 -14.09 -7.11 -5.93
CA THR A 7 -12.79 -7.34 -5.31
C THR A 7 -12.86 -6.86 -3.86
N PRO A 8 -12.60 -7.74 -2.88
CA PRO A 8 -12.61 -7.33 -1.48
C PRO A 8 -11.61 -6.21 -1.20
N GLY A 9 -12.07 -5.21 -0.44
CA GLY A 9 -11.22 -4.06 -0.10
C GLY A 9 -9.92 -4.44 0.59
N VAL A 10 -9.95 -5.50 1.41
CA VAL A 10 -8.74 -5.97 2.11
C VAL A 10 -7.65 -6.44 1.15
N LEU A 11 -8.01 -6.99 -0.02
CA LEU A 11 -7.04 -7.38 -1.03
C LEU A 11 -6.38 -6.16 -1.67
N LEU A 12 -7.13 -5.08 -1.85
CA LEU A 12 -6.58 -3.82 -2.36
C LEU A 12 -5.61 -3.22 -1.35
N ILE A 13 -5.94 -3.27 -0.08
CA ILE A 13 -5.05 -2.78 0.98
C ILE A 13 -3.77 -3.62 1.04
N GLU A 14 -3.88 -4.93 0.91
CA GLU A 14 -2.71 -5.81 0.90
C GLU A 14 -1.80 -5.49 -0.30
N ALA A 15 -2.36 -5.37 -1.50
CA ALA A 15 -1.59 -5.03 -2.69
C ALA A 15 -0.94 -3.65 -2.57
N MET A 16 -1.64 -2.70 -2.00
CA MET A 16 -1.13 -1.35 -1.74
C MET A 16 0.04 -1.41 -0.75
N ALA A 17 -0.07 -2.21 0.30
CA ALA A 17 0.99 -2.39 1.28
C ALA A 17 2.24 -3.02 0.65
N GLN A 18 2.07 -4.02 -0.21
CA GLN A 18 3.20 -4.63 -0.91
C GLN A 18 3.90 -3.62 -1.81
N THR A 19 3.14 -2.80 -2.52
CA THR A 19 3.69 -1.73 -3.36
C THR A 19 4.47 -0.73 -2.51
N GLY A 20 3.92 -0.35 -1.36
CA GLY A 20 4.59 0.52 -0.40
C GLY A 20 5.88 -0.07 0.15
N GLY A 21 5.88 -1.38 0.41
CA GLY A 21 7.08 -2.09 0.84
C GLY A 21 8.20 -2.00 -0.19
N LEU A 22 7.88 -2.14 -1.47
CA LEU A 22 8.86 -1.97 -2.54
C LEU A 22 9.40 -0.53 -2.59
N LEU A 23 8.53 0.45 -2.41
CA LEU A 23 8.94 1.84 -2.37
C LEU A 23 9.95 2.10 -1.25
N VAL A 24 9.67 1.58 -0.06
CA VAL A 24 10.58 1.75 1.09
C VAL A 24 11.92 1.06 0.83
N LEU A 25 11.90 -0.15 0.30
CA LEU A 25 13.13 -0.89 0.02
C LEU A 25 14.00 -0.23 -1.05
N ASN A 26 13.40 0.55 -1.94
CA ASN A 26 14.15 1.31 -2.93
C ASN A 26 14.93 2.48 -2.34
N THR A 27 14.73 2.80 -1.07
CA THR A 27 15.49 3.87 -0.40
C THR A 27 16.84 3.41 0.15
N VAL A 28 17.14 2.12 0.12
CA VAL A 28 18.39 1.55 0.61
C VAL A 28 19.19 0.96 -0.55
N GLU A 29 20.52 0.91 -0.39
CA GLU A 29 21.43 0.44 -1.47
C GLU A 29 21.35 -1.07 -1.69
N ASP A 30 21.07 -1.82 -0.65
CA ASP A 30 21.06 -3.27 -0.68
C ASP A 30 19.73 -3.82 -0.13
N PRO A 31 18.62 -3.62 -0.87
CA PRO A 31 17.27 -3.97 -0.39
C PRO A 31 17.12 -5.44 -0.01
N GLU A 32 17.89 -6.33 -0.61
CA GLU A 32 17.86 -7.76 -0.30
C GLU A 32 18.31 -8.08 1.13
N LYS A 33 18.96 -7.13 1.80
CA LYS A 33 19.42 -7.29 3.18
C LYS A 33 18.40 -6.81 4.22
N TYR A 34 17.28 -6.31 3.76
CA TYR A 34 16.26 -5.74 4.65
C TYR A 34 14.93 -6.46 4.50
N SER A 35 14.17 -6.47 5.57
CA SER A 35 12.77 -6.90 5.57
C SER A 35 11.87 -5.73 5.95
N THR A 36 10.69 -5.69 5.37
CA THR A 36 9.70 -4.65 5.65
C THR A 36 8.61 -5.23 6.55
N TYR A 37 8.30 -4.52 7.62
CA TYR A 37 7.20 -4.86 8.51
C TYR A 37 6.21 -3.71 8.57
N PHE A 38 4.94 -4.01 8.38
CA PHE A 38 3.89 -3.02 8.53
C PHE A 38 3.44 -2.99 9.99
N LEU A 39 3.57 -1.84 10.60
CA LEU A 39 3.24 -1.63 12.01
C LEU A 39 1.81 -1.17 12.20
N LYS A 40 1.25 -0.50 11.20
CA LYS A 40 -0.02 0.17 11.36
C LYS A 40 -0.63 0.51 10.00
N ILE A 41 -1.94 0.41 9.90
CA ILE A 41 -2.72 0.87 8.75
C ILE A 41 -3.83 1.74 9.31
N ASP A 42 -3.91 2.98 8.80
CA ASP A 42 -4.83 4.00 9.29
C ASP A 42 -5.62 4.63 8.17
N ASN A 43 -6.70 5.29 8.56
CA ASN A 43 -7.49 6.14 7.67
C ASN A 43 -7.87 5.45 6.37
N VAL A 44 -8.28 4.19 6.50
CA VAL A 44 -8.73 3.39 5.37
C VAL A 44 -10.10 3.87 4.94
N LYS A 45 -10.24 4.17 3.65
CA LYS A 45 -11.51 4.60 3.07
C LYS A 45 -11.77 3.80 1.80
N PHE A 46 -12.93 3.19 1.74
CA PHE A 46 -13.40 2.49 0.55
C PHE A 46 -14.48 3.35 -0.10
N ARG A 47 -14.16 3.95 -1.23
CA ARG A 47 -15.06 4.93 -1.89
C ARG A 47 -15.90 4.32 -2.97
N GLN A 48 -15.36 3.36 -3.69
CA GLN A 48 -16.05 2.68 -4.78
C GLN A 48 -15.61 1.23 -4.84
N LYS A 49 -16.52 0.36 -5.27
CA LYS A 49 -16.18 -1.04 -5.46
C LYS A 49 -15.32 -1.23 -6.70
N VAL A 50 -14.47 -2.23 -6.66
CA VAL A 50 -13.65 -2.67 -7.77
C VAL A 50 -14.15 -4.04 -8.19
N VAL A 51 -14.35 -4.24 -9.48
CA VAL A 51 -14.89 -5.49 -10.02
C VAL A 51 -13.86 -6.19 -10.89
N PRO A 52 -14.00 -7.52 -11.10
CA PRO A 52 -13.12 -8.24 -11.99
C PRO A 52 -13.10 -7.60 -13.37
N GLY A 53 -11.91 -7.48 -13.95
CA GLY A 53 -11.70 -6.82 -15.23
C GLY A 53 -11.26 -5.37 -15.10
N ASP A 54 -11.42 -4.74 -13.94
CA ASP A 54 -10.91 -3.39 -13.71
C ASP A 54 -9.39 -3.42 -13.64
N THR A 55 -8.77 -2.41 -14.23
CA THR A 55 -7.35 -2.16 -14.07
C THR A 55 -7.17 -1.21 -12.90
N VAL A 56 -6.46 -1.64 -11.87
CA VAL A 56 -6.23 -0.84 -10.67
C VAL A 56 -4.80 -0.33 -10.69
N ILE A 57 -4.64 0.98 -10.55
CA ILE A 57 -3.33 1.62 -10.45
C ILE A 57 -3.18 2.14 -9.02
N PHE A 58 -2.06 1.79 -8.39
CA PHE A 58 -1.73 2.28 -7.06
C PHE A 58 -0.77 3.46 -7.16
N HIS A 59 -1.06 4.48 -6.37
CA HIS A 59 -0.15 5.60 -6.18
C HIS A 59 0.22 5.67 -4.71
N ILE A 60 1.48 5.41 -4.41
CA ILE A 60 1.99 5.40 -3.05
C ILE A 60 3.05 6.49 -2.93
N SER A 61 2.97 7.27 -1.87
CA SER A 61 3.97 8.32 -1.62
C SER A 61 4.31 8.36 -0.13
N PHE A 62 5.51 8.88 0.15
CA PHE A 62 5.90 9.14 1.54
C PHE A 62 5.17 10.37 2.06
N MET A 63 4.64 10.27 3.27
CA MET A 63 4.05 11.41 3.97
C MET A 63 5.11 12.25 4.68
N THR A 64 6.19 11.59 5.09
CA THR A 64 7.34 12.21 5.78
C THR A 64 8.61 11.55 5.30
N GLU A 65 9.75 12.14 5.66
CA GLU A 65 11.02 11.50 5.41
C GLU A 65 11.18 10.23 6.23
N LEU A 66 11.92 9.27 5.70
CA LEU A 66 12.25 8.05 6.40
C LEU A 66 13.09 8.38 7.64
N ARG A 67 12.64 7.95 8.81
CA ARG A 67 13.32 8.20 10.08
C ARG A 67 13.48 6.91 10.86
N ARG A 68 14.72 6.58 11.26
CA ARG A 68 15.01 5.40 12.08
C ARG A 68 14.44 4.12 11.48
N GLY A 69 14.46 4.03 10.14
CA GLY A 69 13.90 2.88 9.45
C GLY A 69 12.38 2.86 9.41
N CYS A 70 11.70 3.89 9.89
CA CYS A 70 10.25 3.99 9.83
C CYS A 70 9.80 4.89 8.69
N ALA A 71 8.83 4.44 7.94
CA ALA A 71 8.25 5.16 6.83
C ALA A 71 6.75 5.33 7.03
N TYR A 72 6.28 6.55 6.78
CA TYR A 72 4.84 6.86 6.74
C TYR A 72 4.47 7.11 5.31
N MET A 73 3.49 6.36 4.82
CA MET A 73 3.09 6.41 3.41
C MET A 73 1.60 6.60 3.29
N LYS A 74 1.19 7.23 2.20
CA LYS A 74 -0.20 7.31 1.82
C LYS A 74 -0.37 6.63 0.47
N GLY A 75 -1.41 5.80 0.35
CA GLY A 75 -1.72 5.09 -0.86
C GLY A 75 -3.12 5.40 -1.37
N TYR A 76 -3.22 5.44 -2.68
CA TYR A 76 -4.47 5.57 -3.41
C TYR A 76 -4.56 4.46 -4.43
N ALA A 77 -5.75 3.89 -4.58
CA ALA A 77 -6.05 2.98 -5.67
C ALA A 77 -6.99 3.69 -6.64
N PHE A 78 -6.66 3.67 -7.92
CA PHE A 78 -7.43 4.30 -8.97
C PHE A 78 -7.97 3.27 -9.95
N VAL A 79 -9.21 3.45 -10.37
CA VAL A 79 -9.76 2.80 -11.57
C VAL A 79 -10.14 3.94 -12.51
N GLY A 80 -9.45 4.04 -13.64
CA GLY A 80 -9.54 5.21 -14.49
C GLY A 80 -9.07 6.45 -13.73
N ASN A 81 -9.88 7.47 -13.69
CA ASN A 81 -9.57 8.71 -12.98
C ASN A 81 -10.25 8.81 -11.61
N LYS A 82 -10.81 7.69 -11.10
CA LYS A 82 -11.54 7.68 -9.83
C LYS A 82 -10.76 6.97 -8.75
N ILE A 83 -10.72 7.59 -7.57
CA ILE A 83 -10.14 6.97 -6.39
C ILE A 83 -11.16 5.98 -5.82
N THR A 84 -10.76 4.72 -5.71
CA THR A 84 -11.61 3.66 -5.17
C THR A 84 -11.30 3.38 -3.71
N THR A 85 -10.03 3.51 -3.33
CA THR A 85 -9.55 3.15 -2.00
C THR A 85 -8.41 4.09 -1.59
N GLU A 86 -8.37 4.43 -0.30
CA GLU A 86 -7.28 5.20 0.29
C GLU A 86 -6.84 4.53 1.58
N ALA A 87 -5.57 4.63 1.91
CA ALA A 87 -5.07 4.17 3.19
C ALA A 87 -3.74 4.84 3.52
N GLU A 88 -3.43 4.90 4.81
CA GLU A 88 -2.14 5.35 5.31
C GLU A 88 -1.45 4.18 5.99
N PHE A 89 -0.14 4.06 5.78
CA PHE A 89 0.64 2.95 6.28
C PHE A 89 1.83 3.45 7.07
N MET A 90 2.13 2.76 8.16
CA MET A 90 3.41 2.92 8.83
C MET A 90 4.17 1.61 8.70
N ALA A 91 5.35 1.67 8.12
CA ALA A 91 6.21 0.51 7.89
C ALA A 91 7.58 0.73 8.52
N GLN A 92 8.23 -0.37 8.86
CA GLN A 92 9.60 -0.35 9.36
C GLN A 92 10.44 -1.30 8.55
N ILE A 93 11.63 -0.88 8.17
CA ILE A 93 12.61 -1.78 7.56
C ILE A 93 13.63 -2.17 8.62
N ILE A 94 13.97 -3.45 8.64
CA ILE A 94 14.92 -4.01 9.59
C ILE A 94 15.94 -4.81 8.80
N LYS A 95 17.22 -4.57 9.11
CA LYS A 95 18.30 -5.29 8.46
C LYS A 95 18.29 -6.75 8.90
N ASN A 96 18.32 -7.65 7.94
CA ASN A 96 18.41 -9.07 8.20
C ASN A 96 19.81 -9.43 8.74
N LYS A 97 19.83 -10.40 9.60
CA LYS A 97 21.11 -10.88 10.16
C LYS A 97 21.86 -11.72 9.16
#